data_6a41aba421549bf448bd296eddac79cb
#
_entry.id   6a41aba421549bf448bd296eddac79cb
#
_cell.length_a   1.000
_cell.length_b   1.000
_cell.length_c   1.000
_cell.angle_alpha   90.00
_cell.angle_beta   90.00
_cell.angle_gamma   90.00
#
_symmetry.space_group_name_H-M   'P 1'
#
loop_
_entity.id
_entity.type
_entity.pdbx_description
1 polymer ?
#
loop_
_entity_poly.entity_id
_entity_poly.type
_entity_poly.pdbx_seq_one_letter_code
_entity_poly.pdbx_strand_id
1 'polypeptide(L)'
;MKKTLEVLNRLVSEKVIDDYAIGGAMGAMFYVEAVTTMDLDIFVLFPDDSDLVPLSPVYGKLKEWGYLPDEHEKECISIEGTPVQFLPAYDALLQEALSQARSFDYEGVGTKVMQAEYLAAICVKTGRLKDKLRVQMLLSSDGFSVQRFLGLLSTFSLKERYNKWQLQ
;
A
#
# COMPACT_ATOMS: atom_id res chain seq x y z
N MET A 1 14.10 -1.09 -7.86
CA MET A 1 12.64 -1.34 -7.98
C MET A 1 12.32 -2.62 -8.75
N LYS A 2 12.72 -2.80 -10.03
CA LYS A 2 12.38 -4.00 -10.83
C LYS A 2 12.63 -5.32 -10.10
N LYS A 3 13.86 -5.56 -9.63
CA LYS A 3 14.20 -6.78 -8.90
C LYS A 3 13.40 -6.97 -7.61
N THR A 4 13.09 -5.86 -6.92
CA THR A 4 12.22 -5.88 -5.73
C THR A 4 10.83 -6.42 -6.09
N LEU A 5 10.23 -5.94 -7.20
CA LEU A 5 8.93 -6.41 -7.68
C LEU A 5 8.97 -7.89 -8.12
N GLU A 6 10.07 -8.35 -8.70
CA GLU A 6 10.27 -9.77 -9.02
C GLU A 6 10.23 -10.65 -7.75
N VAL A 7 10.84 -10.19 -6.65
CA VAL A 7 10.78 -10.88 -5.36
C VAL A 7 9.36 -10.88 -4.78
N LEU A 8 8.62 -9.77 -4.87
CA LEU A 8 7.22 -9.72 -4.43
C LEU A 8 6.34 -10.68 -5.24
N ASN A 9 6.50 -10.73 -6.56
CA ASN A 9 5.79 -11.67 -7.42
C ASN A 9 6.17 -13.12 -7.10
N ARG A 10 7.40 -13.38 -6.67
CA ARG A 10 7.83 -14.70 -6.22
C ARG A 10 7.12 -15.11 -4.92
N LEU A 11 6.90 -14.19 -3.96
CA LEU A 11 6.11 -14.49 -2.75
C LEU A 11 4.69 -14.95 -3.10
N VAL A 12 4.05 -14.33 -4.11
CA VAL A 12 2.74 -14.74 -4.62
C VAL A 12 2.80 -16.10 -5.31
N SER A 13 3.78 -16.31 -6.20
CA SER A 13 3.91 -17.58 -6.95
C SER A 13 4.20 -18.78 -6.06
N GLU A 14 4.95 -18.58 -4.96
CA GLU A 14 5.20 -19.60 -3.94
C GLU A 14 4.09 -19.68 -2.86
N LYS A 15 2.99 -18.94 -3.02
CA LYS A 15 1.83 -18.90 -2.11
C LYS A 15 2.18 -18.57 -0.65
N VAL A 16 3.20 -17.75 -0.46
CA VAL A 16 3.52 -17.17 0.85
C VAL A 16 2.51 -16.08 1.20
N ILE A 17 2.06 -15.36 0.17
CA ILE A 17 0.94 -14.41 0.20
C ILE A 17 0.01 -14.72 -0.98
N ASP A 18 -1.28 -14.41 -0.85
CA ASP A 18 -2.24 -14.58 -1.94
C ASP A 18 -2.12 -13.49 -2.99
N ASP A 19 -1.96 -12.25 -2.52
CA ASP A 19 -1.87 -11.10 -3.39
C ASP A 19 -1.20 -9.93 -2.66
N TYR A 20 -0.78 -8.91 -3.43
CA TYR A 20 -0.26 -7.66 -2.87
C TYR A 20 -0.63 -6.45 -3.73
N ALA A 21 -0.56 -5.26 -3.12
CA ALA A 21 -0.60 -4.00 -3.84
C ALA A 21 0.34 -2.97 -3.21
N ILE A 22 0.96 -2.16 -4.05
CA ILE A 22 1.74 -1.00 -3.63
C ILE A 22 0.77 0.06 -3.12
N GLY A 23 1.01 0.52 -1.90
CA GLY A 23 0.26 1.60 -1.27
C GLY A 23 1.13 2.75 -0.83
N GLY A 24 0.73 3.42 0.25
CA GLY A 24 1.50 4.46 0.90
C GLY A 24 1.93 5.62 0.01
N ALA A 25 3.13 6.12 0.25
CA ALA A 25 3.69 7.23 -0.51
C ALA A 25 4.12 6.78 -1.92
N MET A 26 4.75 5.60 -2.03
CA MET A 26 5.16 5.06 -3.33
C MET A 26 3.95 4.80 -4.24
N GLY A 27 2.83 4.27 -3.69
CA GLY A 27 1.59 4.11 -4.44
C GLY A 27 1.03 5.44 -4.95
N ALA A 28 1.15 6.53 -4.17
CA ALA A 28 0.72 7.85 -4.59
C ALA A 28 1.56 8.43 -5.74
N MET A 29 2.84 8.07 -5.86
CA MET A 29 3.71 8.52 -6.97
C MET A 29 3.24 8.05 -8.36
N PHE A 30 2.38 7.05 -8.44
CA PHE A 30 1.75 6.63 -9.70
C PHE A 30 0.67 7.61 -10.17
N TYR A 31 0.25 8.53 -9.32
CA TYR A 31 -0.82 9.49 -9.59
C TYR A 31 -0.39 10.95 -9.46
N VAL A 32 0.66 11.23 -8.66
CA VAL A 32 1.13 12.60 -8.38
C VAL A 32 2.66 12.65 -8.33
N GLU A 33 3.24 13.73 -8.85
CA GLU A 33 4.70 13.86 -9.01
C GLU A 33 5.44 14.28 -7.74
N ALA A 34 4.80 15.00 -6.83
CA ALA A 34 5.46 15.69 -5.73
C ALA A 34 5.55 14.88 -4.42
N VAL A 35 5.66 13.56 -4.51
CA VAL A 35 5.83 12.69 -3.34
C VAL A 35 7.25 12.13 -3.34
N THR A 36 7.96 12.28 -2.22
CA THR A 36 9.26 11.64 -2.03
C THR A 36 9.15 10.62 -0.90
N THR A 37 9.59 9.41 -1.16
CA THR A 37 9.69 8.34 -0.16
C THR A 37 10.87 7.43 -0.51
N MET A 38 11.45 6.79 0.50
CA MET A 38 12.52 5.81 0.32
C MET A 38 12.05 4.38 0.56
N ASP A 39 10.90 4.22 1.20
CA ASP A 39 10.28 2.93 1.55
C ASP A 39 9.16 2.56 0.59
N LEU A 40 8.96 1.27 0.44
CA LEU A 40 7.90 0.67 -0.37
C LEU A 40 6.88 0.01 0.54
N ASP A 41 5.72 0.66 0.71
CA ASP A 41 4.59 0.12 1.47
C ASP A 41 3.87 -0.96 0.65
N ILE A 42 3.97 -2.23 1.05
CA ILE A 42 3.34 -3.37 0.40
C ILE A 42 2.22 -3.90 1.27
N PHE A 43 0.99 -3.68 0.83
CA PHE A 43 -0.19 -4.28 1.45
C PHE A 43 -0.36 -5.71 0.93
N VAL A 44 -0.55 -6.66 1.84
CA VAL A 44 -0.58 -8.09 1.53
C VAL A 44 -1.88 -8.74 2.00
N LEU A 45 -2.37 -9.69 1.20
CA LEU A 45 -3.44 -10.61 1.54
C LEU A 45 -2.83 -11.99 1.78
N PHE A 46 -3.27 -12.66 2.85
CA PHE A 46 -2.80 -13.99 3.22
C PHE A 46 -3.82 -15.08 2.86
N PRO A 47 -3.36 -16.33 2.60
CA PRO A 47 -4.22 -17.42 2.15
C PRO A 47 -5.29 -17.89 3.14
N ASP A 48 -5.13 -17.61 4.43
CA ASP A 48 -6.04 -18.05 5.48
C ASP A 48 -6.57 -16.91 6.32
N ASP A 49 -7.87 -17.00 6.68
CA ASP A 49 -8.56 -16.16 7.66
C ASP A 49 -8.05 -16.37 9.11
N SER A 50 -6.78 -16.69 9.30
CA SER A 50 -6.24 -16.80 10.65
C SER A 50 -6.23 -15.42 11.31
N ASP A 51 -6.99 -15.26 12.39
CA ASP A 51 -7.11 -14.03 13.19
C ASP A 51 -5.77 -13.49 13.73
N LEU A 52 -4.74 -14.29 13.66
CA LEU A 52 -3.36 -13.96 13.97
C LEU A 52 -2.56 -13.91 12.68
N VAL A 53 -2.66 -12.80 11.96
CA VAL A 53 -1.88 -12.58 10.74
C VAL A 53 -0.42 -12.34 11.08
N PRO A 54 0.40 -13.37 11.11
CA PRO A 54 1.80 -13.14 11.31
C PRO A 54 2.41 -12.83 9.94
N LEU A 55 3.07 -11.70 9.85
CA LEU A 55 4.06 -11.47 8.79
C LEU A 55 5.22 -12.48 8.88
N SER A 56 5.21 -13.35 9.89
CA SER A 56 6.22 -14.39 10.13
C SER A 56 6.51 -15.26 8.91
N PRO A 57 5.52 -15.75 8.13
CA PRO A 57 5.80 -16.53 6.93
C PRO A 57 6.54 -15.73 5.86
N VAL A 58 6.17 -14.45 5.68
CA VAL A 58 6.83 -13.54 4.73
C VAL A 58 8.28 -13.30 5.16
N TYR A 59 8.49 -12.91 6.42
CA TYR A 59 9.82 -12.64 6.92
C TYR A 59 10.71 -13.90 6.99
N GLY A 60 10.12 -15.04 7.34
CA GLY A 60 10.82 -16.33 7.32
C GLY A 60 11.31 -16.68 5.92
N LYS A 61 10.43 -16.53 4.92
CA LYS A 61 10.76 -16.82 3.52
C LYS A 61 11.80 -15.87 2.94
N LEU A 62 11.66 -14.58 3.21
CA LEU A 62 12.63 -13.58 2.79
C LEU A 62 14.02 -13.85 3.41
N LYS A 63 14.06 -14.25 4.68
CA LYS A 63 15.30 -14.65 5.34
C LYS A 63 15.94 -15.88 4.71
N GLU A 64 15.15 -16.89 4.32
CA GLU A 64 15.65 -18.05 3.56
C GLU A 64 16.31 -17.64 2.24
N TRP A 65 15.78 -16.60 1.58
CA TRP A 65 16.33 -16.03 0.35
C TRP A 65 17.51 -15.07 0.58
N GLY A 66 17.91 -14.84 1.84
CA GLY A 66 19.06 -14.00 2.21
C GLY A 66 18.74 -12.52 2.40
N TYR A 67 17.46 -12.12 2.41
CA TYR A 67 17.06 -10.76 2.72
C TYR A 67 17.01 -10.53 4.23
N LEU A 68 17.54 -9.38 4.68
CA LEU A 68 17.68 -9.03 6.08
C LEU A 68 16.88 -7.75 6.41
N PRO A 69 16.56 -7.52 7.70
CA PRO A 69 15.99 -6.24 8.13
C PRO A 69 16.82 -5.07 7.62
N ASP A 70 16.16 -3.98 7.26
CA ASP A 70 16.84 -2.77 6.81
C ASP A 70 17.60 -2.11 7.96
N GLU A 71 18.80 -1.59 7.69
CA GLU A 71 19.66 -1.01 8.72
C GLU A 71 19.16 0.36 9.22
N HIS A 72 18.39 1.08 8.38
CA HIS A 72 17.95 2.45 8.65
C HIS A 72 16.45 2.51 8.97
N GLU A 73 15.63 1.67 8.30
CA GLU A 73 14.18 1.63 8.44
C GLU A 73 13.75 0.36 9.21
N LYS A 74 13.61 0.49 10.54
CA LYS A 74 13.41 -0.64 11.47
C LYS A 74 12.22 -1.56 11.18
N GLU A 75 11.21 -1.06 10.46
CA GLU A 75 10.01 -1.84 10.10
C GLU A 75 10.10 -2.43 8.69
N CYS A 76 11.21 -2.23 8.00
CA CYS A 76 11.43 -2.66 6.64
C CYS A 76 12.41 -3.84 6.55
N ILE A 77 12.28 -4.60 5.46
CA ILE A 77 13.30 -5.52 4.97
C ILE A 77 13.94 -4.91 3.73
N SER A 78 15.27 -4.93 3.66
CA SER A 78 15.99 -4.50 2.46
C SER A 78 15.89 -5.59 1.39
N ILE A 79 15.09 -5.34 0.35
CA ILE A 79 14.93 -6.25 -0.81
C ILE A 79 15.56 -5.60 -2.03
N GLU A 80 16.66 -6.17 -2.51
CA GLU A 80 17.42 -5.64 -3.66
C GLU A 80 17.78 -4.14 -3.51
N GLY A 81 18.12 -3.74 -2.27
CA GLY A 81 18.47 -2.36 -1.94
C GLY A 81 17.29 -1.40 -1.77
N THR A 82 16.07 -1.90 -1.76
CA THR A 82 14.86 -1.11 -1.49
C THR A 82 14.32 -1.48 -0.11
N PRO A 83 14.12 -0.54 0.83
CA PRO A 83 13.40 -0.79 2.07
C PRO A 83 11.93 -1.11 1.77
N VAL A 84 11.46 -2.29 2.17
CA VAL A 84 10.09 -2.76 1.96
C VAL A 84 9.40 -2.99 3.28
N GLN A 85 8.30 -2.29 3.52
CA GLN A 85 7.41 -2.51 4.65
C GLN A 85 6.22 -3.35 4.21
N PHE A 86 6.00 -4.49 4.88
CA PHE A 86 4.83 -5.33 4.64
C PHE A 86 3.72 -4.96 5.62
N LEU A 87 2.53 -4.71 5.09
CA LEU A 87 1.35 -4.27 5.82
C LEU A 87 0.18 -5.24 5.55
N PRO A 88 -0.30 -5.98 6.55
CA PRO A 88 -1.43 -6.88 6.33
C PRO A 88 -2.72 -6.10 6.04
N ALA A 89 -3.51 -6.57 5.08
CA ALA A 89 -4.84 -6.03 4.79
C ALA A 89 -5.86 -6.61 5.78
N TYR A 90 -5.82 -6.13 7.03
CA TYR A 90 -6.58 -6.67 8.15
C TYR A 90 -8.01 -6.15 8.27
N ASP A 91 -8.42 -5.18 7.49
CA ASP A 91 -9.77 -4.60 7.56
C ASP A 91 -10.41 -4.44 6.16
N ALA A 92 -11.73 -4.26 6.15
CA ALA A 92 -12.52 -4.22 4.94
C ALA A 92 -12.07 -3.14 3.93
N LEU A 93 -11.61 -1.96 4.40
CA LEU A 93 -11.11 -0.93 3.49
C LEU A 93 -9.82 -1.38 2.79
N LEU A 94 -8.88 -1.95 3.53
CA LEU A 94 -7.60 -2.41 2.98
C LEU A 94 -7.80 -3.61 2.05
N GLN A 95 -8.66 -4.56 2.42
CA GLN A 95 -9.01 -5.72 1.58
C GLN A 95 -9.68 -5.28 0.27
N GLU A 96 -10.64 -4.35 0.34
CA GLU A 96 -11.27 -3.81 -0.87
C GLU A 96 -10.27 -3.02 -1.72
N ALA A 97 -9.43 -2.18 -1.10
CA ALA A 97 -8.39 -1.43 -1.80
C ALA A 97 -7.43 -2.36 -2.55
N LEU A 98 -7.06 -3.48 -1.95
CA LEU A 98 -6.19 -4.48 -2.56
C LEU A 98 -6.90 -5.20 -3.71
N SER A 99 -8.15 -5.66 -3.50
CA SER A 99 -8.94 -6.33 -4.54
C SER A 99 -9.22 -5.45 -5.76
N GLN A 100 -9.31 -4.14 -5.57
CA GLN A 100 -9.54 -3.14 -6.60
C GLN A 100 -8.25 -2.50 -7.14
N ALA A 101 -7.08 -2.99 -6.73
CA ALA A 101 -5.80 -2.46 -7.20
C ALA A 101 -5.65 -2.59 -8.71
N ARG A 102 -5.02 -1.60 -9.33
CA ARG A 102 -4.75 -1.61 -10.78
C ARG A 102 -3.42 -2.29 -11.08
N SER A 103 -3.42 -3.06 -12.15
CA SER A 103 -2.18 -3.63 -12.70
C SER A 103 -1.39 -2.58 -13.47
N PHE A 104 -0.10 -2.55 -13.23
CA PHE A 104 0.88 -1.74 -13.94
C PHE A 104 2.02 -2.64 -14.42
N ASP A 105 2.65 -2.24 -15.51
CA ASP A 105 3.92 -2.81 -15.95
C ASP A 105 5.05 -1.84 -15.56
N TYR A 106 6.02 -2.35 -14.82
CA TYR A 106 7.22 -1.60 -14.47
C TYR A 106 8.45 -2.29 -15.08
N GLU A 107 8.94 -1.75 -16.20
CA GLU A 107 10.10 -2.29 -16.91
C GLU A 107 9.97 -3.78 -17.29
N GLY A 108 8.77 -4.21 -17.70
CA GLY A 108 8.44 -5.59 -18.05
C GLY A 108 8.09 -6.49 -16.86
N VAL A 109 7.95 -5.94 -15.67
CA VAL A 109 7.48 -6.65 -14.46
C VAL A 109 6.09 -6.15 -14.06
N GLY A 110 5.11 -7.05 -14.09
CA GLY A 110 3.76 -6.73 -13.63
C GLY A 110 3.73 -6.48 -12.13
N THR A 111 3.02 -5.45 -11.71
CA THR A 111 2.75 -5.14 -10.30
C THR A 111 1.34 -4.59 -10.13
N LYS A 112 0.88 -4.45 -8.89
CA LYS A 112 -0.40 -3.84 -8.57
C LYS A 112 -0.20 -2.62 -7.69
N VAL A 113 -1.00 -1.58 -7.96
CA VAL A 113 -0.98 -0.32 -7.19
C VAL A 113 -2.42 0.00 -6.75
N MET A 114 -2.60 0.36 -5.50
CA MET A 114 -3.89 0.81 -5.00
C MET A 114 -4.37 2.04 -5.77
N GLN A 115 -5.66 2.10 -6.09
CA GLN A 115 -6.24 3.25 -6.79
C GLN A 115 -6.20 4.51 -5.92
N ALA A 116 -6.11 5.67 -6.55
CA ALA A 116 -5.92 6.96 -5.88
C ALA A 116 -6.99 7.25 -4.82
N GLU A 117 -8.25 6.89 -5.07
CA GLU A 117 -9.36 7.10 -4.14
C GLU A 117 -9.22 6.24 -2.87
N TYR A 118 -8.73 5.00 -3.00
CA TYR A 118 -8.44 4.14 -1.85
C TYR A 118 -7.23 4.65 -1.07
N LEU A 119 -6.16 5.07 -1.75
CA LEU A 119 -5.01 5.71 -1.09
C LEU A 119 -5.44 6.94 -0.29
N ALA A 120 -6.30 7.79 -0.86
CA ALA A 120 -6.86 8.95 -0.17
C ALA A 120 -7.72 8.53 1.05
N ALA A 121 -8.59 7.52 0.92
CA ALA A 121 -9.40 7.01 2.03
C ALA A 121 -8.55 6.42 3.16
N ILE A 122 -7.50 5.68 2.83
CA ILE A 122 -6.53 5.15 3.79
C ILE A 122 -5.79 6.29 4.50
N CYS A 123 -5.39 7.34 3.79
CA CYS A 123 -4.81 8.54 4.39
C CYS A 123 -5.78 9.20 5.39
N VAL A 124 -7.06 9.35 5.05
CA VAL A 124 -8.09 9.85 5.99
C VAL A 124 -8.19 8.96 7.21
N LYS A 125 -8.18 7.63 7.04
CA LYS A 125 -8.22 6.67 8.13
C LYS A 125 -7.01 6.77 9.05
N THR A 126 -5.80 6.87 8.49
CA THR A 126 -4.55 6.97 9.26
C THR A 126 -4.45 8.29 10.00
N GLY A 127 -4.74 9.41 9.35
CA GLY A 127 -4.95 10.72 10.00
C GLY A 127 -3.70 11.48 10.38
N ARG A 128 -2.51 11.15 9.85
CA ARG A 128 -1.25 11.87 10.10
C ARG A 128 -1.22 13.21 9.34
N LEU A 129 -0.40 14.15 9.79
CA LEU A 129 -0.27 15.44 9.10
C LEU A 129 0.15 15.29 7.63
N LYS A 130 1.12 14.42 7.35
CA LYS A 130 1.56 14.12 5.98
C LYS A 130 0.45 13.52 5.10
N ASP A 131 -0.53 12.83 5.72
CA ASP A 131 -1.62 12.21 5.00
C ASP A 131 -2.65 13.26 4.52
N LYS A 132 -2.84 14.37 5.25
CA LYS A 132 -3.69 15.49 4.80
C LYS A 132 -3.16 16.09 3.49
N LEU A 133 -1.86 16.37 3.43
CA LEU A 133 -1.22 16.88 2.21
C LEU A 133 -1.35 15.90 1.05
N ARG A 134 -1.14 14.60 1.31
CA ARG A 134 -1.27 13.57 0.28
C ARG A 134 -2.69 13.48 -0.28
N VAL A 135 -3.72 13.59 0.57
CA VAL A 135 -5.11 13.64 0.11
C VAL A 135 -5.34 14.84 -0.80
N GLN A 136 -4.85 16.03 -0.45
CA GLN A 136 -4.99 17.22 -1.31
C GLN A 136 -4.33 17.02 -2.68
N MET A 137 -3.14 16.43 -2.71
CA MET A 137 -2.43 16.12 -3.95
C MET A 137 -3.20 15.11 -4.80
N LEU A 138 -3.68 14.01 -4.20
CA LEU A 138 -4.46 12.98 -4.90
C LEU A 138 -5.79 13.53 -5.44
N LEU A 139 -6.49 14.40 -4.69
CA LEU A 139 -7.70 15.06 -5.16
C LEU A 139 -7.47 15.91 -6.42
N SER A 140 -6.26 16.41 -6.62
CA SER A 140 -5.88 17.23 -7.79
C SER A 140 -5.29 16.39 -8.93
N SER A 141 -5.16 15.07 -8.77
CA SER A 141 -4.59 14.21 -9.81
C SER A 141 -5.58 13.91 -10.94
N ASP A 142 -5.04 13.72 -12.13
CA ASP A 142 -5.84 13.37 -13.30
C ASP A 142 -6.58 12.04 -13.10
N GLY A 143 -7.86 12.03 -13.42
CA GLY A 143 -8.71 10.85 -13.34
C GLY A 143 -9.18 10.48 -11.91
N PHE A 144 -8.88 11.29 -10.89
CA PHE A 144 -9.41 11.08 -9.54
C PHE A 144 -10.92 11.31 -9.50
N SER A 145 -11.67 10.32 -9.01
CA SER A 145 -13.11 10.41 -8.86
C SER A 145 -13.51 10.87 -7.45
N VAL A 146 -13.84 12.16 -7.31
CA VAL A 146 -14.36 12.71 -6.03
C VAL A 146 -15.61 11.98 -5.57
N GLN A 147 -16.50 11.60 -6.50
CA GLN A 147 -17.72 10.86 -6.16
C GLN A 147 -17.40 9.49 -5.54
N ARG A 148 -16.47 8.75 -6.15
CA ARG A 148 -16.02 7.45 -5.63
C ARG A 148 -15.35 7.61 -4.26
N PHE A 149 -14.46 8.59 -4.12
CA PHE A 149 -13.81 8.88 -2.83
C PHE A 149 -14.82 9.19 -1.72
N LEU A 150 -15.81 10.06 -1.96
CA LEU A 150 -16.86 10.35 -0.99
C LEU A 150 -17.73 9.13 -0.68
N GLY A 151 -17.96 8.27 -1.66
CA GLY A 151 -18.59 6.96 -1.49
C GLY A 151 -17.81 6.09 -0.50
N LEU A 152 -16.50 5.94 -0.70
CA LEU A 152 -15.61 5.19 0.20
C LEU A 152 -15.63 5.76 1.62
N LEU A 153 -15.56 7.09 1.77
CA LEU A 153 -15.66 7.73 3.10
C LEU A 153 -16.99 7.41 3.80
N SER A 154 -18.06 7.27 3.03
CA SER A 154 -19.38 6.87 3.57
C SER A 154 -19.36 5.42 4.01
N THR A 155 -18.97 4.52 3.12
CA THR A 155 -18.96 3.06 3.35
C THR A 155 -18.11 2.68 4.56
N PHE A 156 -16.95 3.31 4.72
CA PHE A 156 -16.00 3.00 5.79
C PHE A 156 -16.06 3.95 7.00
N SER A 157 -17.15 4.72 7.14
CA SER A 157 -17.41 5.62 8.29
C SER A 157 -16.30 6.66 8.53
N LEU A 158 -15.70 7.18 7.46
CA LEU A 158 -14.59 8.14 7.50
C LEU A 158 -15.02 9.60 7.30
N LYS A 159 -16.30 9.87 6.98
CA LYS A 159 -16.80 11.23 6.66
C LYS A 159 -16.53 12.25 7.76
N GLU A 160 -16.81 11.89 9.02
CA GLU A 160 -16.61 12.82 10.13
C GLU A 160 -15.13 13.21 10.29
N ARG A 161 -14.22 12.23 10.14
CA ARG A 161 -12.79 12.50 10.20
C ARG A 161 -12.33 13.40 9.06
N TYR A 162 -12.81 13.16 7.85
CA TYR A 162 -12.50 13.99 6.69
C TYR A 162 -13.05 15.42 6.85
N ASN A 163 -14.29 15.57 7.32
CA ASN A 163 -14.89 16.90 7.56
C ASN A 163 -14.08 17.71 8.59
N LYS A 164 -13.59 17.10 9.66
CA LYS A 164 -12.71 17.77 10.63
C LYS A 164 -11.41 18.29 9.99
N TRP A 165 -10.93 17.66 8.92
CA TRP A 165 -9.75 18.15 8.20
C TRP A 165 -10.03 19.36 7.35
N GLN A 166 -11.25 19.51 6.83
CA GLN A 166 -11.66 20.67 6.02
C GLN A 166 -11.86 21.95 6.86
N LEU A 167 -12.04 21.80 8.17
CA LEU A 167 -12.28 22.91 9.11
C LEU A 167 -10.97 23.44 9.74
N GLN A 168 -9.84 22.86 9.45
CA GLN A 168 -8.51 23.22 9.95
C GLN A 168 -7.64 23.78 8.81
#